data_e7bb11cdc5a942d928814f3964dbbdb8
#
_entry.id   e7bb11cdc5a942d928814f3964dbbdb8
#
_cell.length_a   1.000
_cell.length_b   1.000
_cell.length_c   1.000
_cell.angle_alpha   90.00
_cell.angle_beta   90.00
_cell.angle_gamma   90.00
#
_symmetry.space_group_name_H-M   'P 1'
#
loop_
_entity.id
_entity.type
_entity.pdbx_description
1 polymer ?
#
loop_
_entity_poly.entity_id
_entity_poly.type
_entity_poly.pdbx_seq_one_letter_code
_entity_poly.pdbx_strand_id
1 'polypeptide(L)'
;MQARALDWDVSGPLQDFPLLLVYHPSVPSLGQPVAQLAWAGFIGALTGLNSAGLVFGVIGVTNPDDTFGPRQRNGVPFLFLFHDILLHSASLTDAVQRVQSAQRTCDLLVGLGDGATNTTVGIKYSSSAAVVYTPTTLQPDYAWHPRKA
;
A
#
# COMPACT_ATOMS: atom_id res chain seq x y z
N MET A 1 8.99 11.32 -5.86
CA MET A 1 8.42 11.83 -4.59
C MET A 1 7.13 11.09 -4.30
N GLN A 2 6.94 10.63 -3.07
CA GLN A 2 5.66 10.07 -2.60
C GLN A 2 5.10 10.97 -1.52
N ALA A 3 3.83 11.33 -1.64
CA ALA A 3 3.10 12.07 -0.62
C ALA A 3 1.86 11.28 -0.20
N ARG A 4 1.52 11.32 1.07
CA ARG A 4 0.36 10.66 1.65
C ARG A 4 -0.25 11.51 2.76
N ALA A 5 -1.57 11.58 2.79
CA ALA A 5 -2.32 11.97 3.97
C ALA A 5 -2.90 10.70 4.63
N LEU A 6 -2.92 10.65 5.94
CA LEU A 6 -3.60 9.64 6.72
C LEU A 6 -4.70 10.33 7.51
N ASP A 7 -5.94 10.10 7.10
CA ASP A 7 -7.10 10.54 7.86
C ASP A 7 -7.39 9.49 8.93
N TRP A 8 -7.18 9.86 10.19
CA TRP A 8 -7.35 9.01 11.34
C TRP A 8 -8.06 9.77 12.45
N ASP A 9 -8.78 9.05 13.28
CA ASP A 9 -9.35 9.63 14.50
C ASP A 9 -8.21 10.06 15.44
N VAL A 10 -8.18 11.35 15.75
CA VAL A 10 -7.17 11.97 16.63
C VAL A 10 -7.56 11.92 18.11
N SER A 11 -8.63 11.21 18.47
CA SER A 11 -9.05 11.06 19.86
C SER A 11 -8.22 10.06 20.66
N GLY A 12 -7.39 9.26 19.98
CA GLY A 12 -6.52 8.26 20.59
C GLY A 12 -5.06 8.71 20.75
N PRO A 13 -4.23 7.95 21.47
CA PRO A 13 -2.83 8.33 21.75
C PRO A 13 -1.86 8.06 20.57
N LEU A 14 -2.29 7.47 19.46
CA LEU A 14 -1.41 7.08 18.35
C LEU A 14 -0.64 8.27 17.77
N GLN A 15 -1.30 9.43 17.65
CA GLN A 15 -0.71 10.64 17.11
C GLN A 15 0.48 11.18 17.92
N ASP A 16 0.53 10.84 19.21
CA ASP A 16 1.54 11.36 20.13
C ASP A 16 2.87 10.56 20.05
N PHE A 17 2.86 9.40 19.40
CA PHE A 17 4.00 8.50 19.35
C PHE A 17 4.36 8.02 17.94
N PRO A 18 4.55 8.93 16.97
CA PRO A 18 4.98 8.55 15.62
C PRO A 18 6.42 8.01 15.67
N LEU A 19 6.69 6.99 14.87
CA LEU A 19 7.99 6.36 14.77
C LEU A 19 8.39 6.14 13.31
N LEU A 20 9.69 6.31 13.03
CA LEU A 20 10.32 5.72 11.86
C LEU A 20 10.93 4.37 12.29
N LEU A 21 10.32 3.29 11.84
CA LEU A 21 10.82 1.94 12.10
C LEU A 21 11.73 1.51 10.96
N VAL A 22 12.94 1.07 11.31
CA VAL A 22 13.89 0.52 10.34
C VAL A 22 14.20 -0.92 10.74
N TYR A 23 13.87 -1.84 9.84
CA TYR A 23 14.14 -3.27 10.03
C TYR A 23 15.37 -3.67 9.24
N HIS A 24 16.30 -4.34 9.92
CA HIS A 24 17.46 -4.96 9.31
C HIS A 24 17.40 -6.47 9.57
N PRO A 25 16.82 -7.27 8.65
CA PRO A 25 16.79 -8.70 8.80
C PRO A 25 18.20 -9.26 8.98
N SER A 26 18.37 -10.15 9.97
CA SER A 26 19.70 -10.72 10.30
C SER A 26 20.21 -11.72 9.26
N VAL A 27 19.29 -12.28 8.48
CA VAL A 27 19.62 -13.22 7.39
C VAL A 27 18.71 -12.93 6.18
N PRO A 28 19.18 -13.17 4.95
CA PRO A 28 18.42 -12.89 3.72
C PRO A 28 17.05 -13.60 3.63
N SER A 29 16.92 -14.78 4.26
CA SER A 29 15.65 -15.52 4.26
C SER A 29 14.51 -14.83 5.01
N LEU A 30 14.83 -13.87 5.88
CA LEU A 30 13.85 -13.05 6.60
C LEU A 30 13.42 -11.79 5.82
N GLY A 31 14.01 -11.59 4.64
CA GLY A 31 13.70 -10.44 3.79
C GLY A 31 14.86 -9.46 3.64
N GLN A 32 14.55 -8.26 3.21
CA GLN A 32 15.49 -7.16 2.98
C GLN A 32 15.24 -6.00 3.96
N PRO A 33 16.19 -5.06 4.09
CA PRO A 33 16.01 -3.86 4.90
C PRO A 33 14.80 -3.04 4.43
N VAL A 34 13.99 -2.60 5.42
CA VAL A 34 12.81 -1.77 5.17
C VAL A 34 12.74 -0.63 6.17
N ALA A 35 12.19 0.50 5.73
CA ALA A 35 11.83 1.61 6.60
C ALA A 35 10.35 1.91 6.45
N GLN A 36 9.66 2.15 7.55
CA GLN A 36 8.23 2.47 7.56
C GLN A 36 7.88 3.52 8.59
N LEU A 37 6.94 4.39 8.24
CA LEU A 37 6.35 5.32 9.17
C LEU A 37 5.21 4.63 9.90
N ALA A 38 5.28 4.61 11.22
CA ALA A 38 4.33 3.93 12.08
C ALA A 38 4.18 4.66 13.43
N TRP A 39 3.66 3.99 14.42
CA TRP A 39 3.48 4.47 15.79
C TRP A 39 3.94 3.42 16.78
N ALA A 40 4.26 3.85 17.98
CA ALA A 40 4.61 2.92 19.06
C ALA A 40 3.49 1.90 19.29
N GLY A 41 3.84 0.60 19.29
CA GLY A 41 2.89 -0.50 19.47
C GLY A 41 2.13 -0.90 18.20
N PHE A 42 2.32 -0.20 17.07
CA PHE A 42 1.67 -0.56 15.79
C PHE A 42 2.43 -1.69 15.11
N ILE A 43 1.68 -2.71 14.65
CA ILE A 43 2.22 -3.88 13.95
C ILE A 43 1.76 -3.85 12.50
N GLY A 44 2.70 -4.06 11.56
CA GLY A 44 2.44 -4.04 10.12
C GLY A 44 2.87 -2.75 9.46
N ALA A 45 2.43 -2.50 8.23
CA ALA A 45 2.86 -1.34 7.45
C ALA A 45 1.70 -0.62 6.77
N LEU A 46 1.71 0.73 6.84
CA LEU A 46 0.78 1.63 6.14
C LEU A 46 1.49 2.47 5.08
N THR A 47 2.75 2.76 5.31
CA THR A 47 3.62 3.54 4.44
C THR A 47 5.03 3.08 4.68
N GLY A 48 5.78 2.84 3.62
CA GLY A 48 7.17 2.42 3.78
C GLY A 48 7.90 2.30 2.46
N LEU A 49 9.16 1.97 2.60
CA LEU A 49 10.06 1.70 1.49
C LEU A 49 11.01 0.55 1.85
N ASN A 50 11.57 -0.10 0.84
CA ASN A 50 12.58 -1.13 1.04
C ASN A 50 13.89 -0.79 0.33
N SER A 51 14.91 -1.60 0.58
CA SER A 51 16.24 -1.41 0.01
C SER A 51 16.32 -1.62 -1.51
N ALA A 52 15.34 -2.27 -2.12
CA ALA A 52 15.23 -2.42 -3.58
C ALA A 52 14.64 -1.16 -4.26
N GLY A 53 14.20 -0.16 -3.49
CA GLY A 53 13.63 1.07 -4.01
C GLY A 53 12.12 1.04 -4.18
N LEU A 54 11.43 -0.01 -3.74
CA LEU A 54 9.98 -0.03 -3.69
C LEU A 54 9.47 0.90 -2.58
N VAL A 55 8.43 1.65 -2.89
CA VAL A 55 7.71 2.51 -1.93
C VAL A 55 6.22 2.23 -2.02
N PHE A 56 5.52 2.34 -0.89
CA PHE A 56 4.07 2.26 -0.90
C PHE A 56 3.43 3.17 0.15
N GLY A 57 2.15 3.46 -0.09
CA GLY A 57 1.26 4.07 0.89
C GLY A 57 -0.17 3.67 0.62
N VAL A 58 -0.98 3.64 1.67
CA VAL A 58 -2.40 3.26 1.59
C VAL A 58 -3.28 4.33 2.19
N ILE A 59 -4.52 4.43 1.68
CA ILE A 59 -5.62 5.19 2.26
C ILE A 59 -6.81 4.23 2.36
N GLY A 60 -7.45 4.19 3.54
CA GLY A 60 -8.71 3.48 3.73
C GLY A 60 -9.84 4.17 2.97
N VAL A 61 -10.66 3.39 2.29
CA VAL A 61 -11.85 3.87 1.57
C VAL A 61 -13.00 2.91 1.81
N THR A 62 -14.20 3.33 1.46
CA THR A 62 -15.36 2.45 1.36
C THR A 62 -15.80 2.41 -0.09
N ASN A 63 -15.66 1.26 -0.72
CA ASN A 63 -16.18 1.03 -2.07
C ASN A 63 -17.61 0.49 -1.98
N PRO A 64 -18.51 0.86 -2.91
CA PRO A 64 -19.83 0.22 -3.03
C PRO A 64 -19.67 -1.27 -3.35
N ASP A 65 -20.48 -2.13 -2.71
CA ASP A 65 -20.43 -3.58 -2.89
C ASP A 65 -20.75 -4.02 -4.33
N ASP A 66 -21.57 -3.26 -5.04
CA ASP A 66 -21.90 -3.49 -6.45
C ASP A 66 -20.72 -3.23 -7.40
N THR A 67 -19.74 -2.42 -6.97
CA THR A 67 -18.54 -2.09 -7.76
C THR A 67 -17.39 -3.07 -7.51
N PHE A 68 -17.23 -3.55 -6.28
CA PHE A 68 -16.07 -4.34 -5.85
C PHE A 68 -16.43 -5.66 -5.16
N GLY A 69 -17.70 -6.04 -5.22
CA GLY A 69 -18.22 -7.23 -4.58
C GLY A 69 -18.34 -7.11 -3.06
N PRO A 70 -18.94 -8.11 -2.42
CA PRO A 70 -19.23 -8.07 -1.00
C PRO A 70 -17.94 -8.02 -0.17
N ARG A 71 -17.99 -7.25 0.91
CA ARG A 71 -16.89 -7.17 1.86
C ARG A 71 -16.66 -8.51 2.54
N GLN A 72 -15.43 -8.97 2.49
CA GLN A 72 -15.01 -10.16 3.19
C GLN A 72 -13.99 -9.81 4.28
N ARG A 73 -14.14 -10.46 5.42
CA ARG A 73 -13.23 -10.31 6.56
C ARG A 73 -12.23 -11.45 6.69
N ASN A 74 -12.41 -12.51 5.90
CA ASN A 74 -11.53 -13.66 5.89
C ASN A 74 -10.40 -13.44 4.89
N GLY A 75 -9.17 -13.36 5.38
CA GLY A 75 -7.98 -13.16 4.54
C GLY A 75 -6.84 -12.55 5.33
N VAL A 76 -5.78 -12.20 4.64
CA VAL A 76 -4.62 -11.55 5.21
C VAL A 76 -4.95 -10.07 5.48
N PRO A 77 -4.84 -9.59 6.72
CA PRO A 77 -4.97 -8.17 6.99
C PRO A 77 -3.96 -7.37 6.17
N PHE A 78 -4.43 -6.29 5.54
CA PHE A 78 -3.60 -5.52 4.60
C PHE A 78 -2.29 -5.00 5.22
N LEU A 79 -2.28 -4.70 6.50
CA LEU A 79 -1.09 -4.27 7.23
C LEU A 79 0.05 -5.29 7.15
N PHE A 80 -0.28 -6.56 7.31
CA PHE A 80 0.70 -7.66 7.21
C PHE A 80 1.05 -7.97 5.77
N LEU A 81 0.09 -7.90 4.85
CA LEU A 81 0.36 -8.07 3.42
C LEU A 81 1.39 -7.04 2.91
N PHE A 82 1.20 -5.76 3.25
CA PHE A 82 2.14 -4.72 2.80
C PHE A 82 3.48 -4.76 3.53
N HIS A 83 3.50 -5.20 4.78
CA HIS A 83 4.76 -5.47 5.48
C HIS A 83 5.55 -6.61 4.79
N ASP A 84 4.87 -7.70 4.44
CA ASP A 84 5.46 -8.82 3.69
C ASP A 84 5.97 -8.39 2.30
N ILE A 85 5.19 -7.58 1.60
CA ILE A 85 5.60 -7.00 0.30
C ILE A 85 6.88 -6.18 0.45
N LEU A 86 7.00 -5.34 1.46
CA LEU A 86 8.24 -4.59 1.70
C LEU A 86 9.43 -5.50 1.96
N LEU A 87 9.25 -6.54 2.77
CA LEU A 87 10.32 -7.46 3.12
C LEU A 87 10.80 -8.31 1.93
N HIS A 88 9.88 -8.71 1.06
CA HIS A 88 10.17 -9.79 0.11
C HIS A 88 10.05 -9.40 -1.37
N SER A 89 9.51 -8.22 -1.70
CA SER A 89 9.41 -7.81 -3.11
C SER A 89 10.61 -6.99 -3.55
N ALA A 90 11.22 -7.40 -4.66
CA ALA A 90 12.37 -6.72 -5.26
C ALA A 90 11.98 -5.80 -6.44
N SER A 91 10.72 -5.83 -6.90
CA SER A 91 10.25 -5.04 -8.04
C SER A 91 8.77 -4.67 -7.90
N LEU A 92 8.35 -3.64 -8.64
CA LEU A 92 6.95 -3.24 -8.71
C LEU A 92 6.06 -4.36 -9.25
N THR A 93 6.54 -5.12 -10.22
CA THR A 93 5.80 -6.25 -10.81
C THR A 93 5.53 -7.34 -9.77
N ASP A 94 6.55 -7.73 -8.97
CA ASP A 94 6.39 -8.70 -7.90
C ASP A 94 5.43 -8.19 -6.83
N ALA A 95 5.56 -6.93 -6.41
CA ALA A 95 4.67 -6.31 -5.43
C ALA A 95 3.21 -6.33 -5.89
N VAL A 96 2.94 -5.96 -7.15
CA VAL A 96 1.59 -6.00 -7.74
C VAL A 96 1.06 -7.42 -7.79
N GLN A 97 1.87 -8.39 -8.21
CA GLN A 97 1.48 -9.80 -8.26
C GLN A 97 1.10 -10.34 -6.87
N ARG A 98 1.86 -10.00 -5.82
CA ARG A 98 1.54 -10.38 -4.44
C ARG A 98 0.22 -9.76 -3.98
N VAL A 99 -0.05 -8.49 -4.29
CA VAL A 99 -1.34 -7.86 -4.01
C VAL A 99 -2.48 -8.60 -4.71
N GLN A 100 -2.31 -8.94 -5.99
CA GLN A 100 -3.37 -9.58 -6.78
C GLN A 100 -3.64 -11.03 -6.36
N SER A 101 -2.61 -11.78 -5.97
CA SER A 101 -2.73 -13.18 -5.57
C SER A 101 -3.16 -13.40 -4.11
N ALA A 102 -3.04 -12.37 -3.26
CA ALA A 102 -3.41 -12.48 -1.85
C ALA A 102 -4.91 -12.68 -1.66
N GLN A 103 -5.28 -13.44 -0.63
CA GLN A 103 -6.64 -13.42 -0.09
C GLN A 103 -6.80 -12.14 0.73
N ARG A 104 -7.34 -11.12 0.10
CA ARG A 104 -7.42 -9.75 0.64
C ARG A 104 -8.61 -9.55 1.56
N THR A 105 -8.48 -8.54 2.42
CA THR A 105 -9.56 -8.02 3.27
C THR A 105 -9.68 -6.51 3.10
N CYS A 106 -10.81 -5.93 3.45
CA CYS A 106 -11.12 -4.49 3.46
C CYS A 106 -10.97 -3.77 2.10
N ASP A 107 -11.20 -2.47 2.11
CA ASP A 107 -11.16 -1.60 0.93
C ASP A 107 -10.10 -0.51 1.12
N LEU A 108 -9.25 -0.32 0.09
CA LEU A 108 -8.14 0.62 0.11
C LEU A 108 -7.90 1.25 -1.26
N LEU A 109 -7.30 2.42 -1.24
CA LEU A 109 -6.50 2.92 -2.36
C LEU A 109 -5.02 2.74 -1.99
N VAL A 110 -4.27 2.13 -2.88
CA VAL A 110 -2.84 1.83 -2.68
C VAL A 110 -2.04 2.51 -3.76
N GLY A 111 -1.01 3.24 -3.36
CA GLY A 111 0.03 3.73 -4.27
C GLY A 111 1.29 2.88 -4.11
N LEU A 112 1.79 2.33 -5.20
CA LEU A 112 3.08 1.64 -5.28
C LEU A 112 4.01 2.37 -6.22
N GLY A 113 5.28 2.45 -5.88
CA GLY A 113 6.32 3.04 -6.72
C GLY A 113 7.61 2.24 -6.67
N ASP A 114 8.36 2.32 -7.74
CA ASP A 114 9.67 1.70 -7.88
C ASP A 114 10.68 2.76 -8.32
N GLY A 115 11.61 3.08 -7.42
CA GLY A 115 12.65 4.09 -7.66
C GLY A 115 13.71 3.63 -8.66
N ALA A 116 13.92 2.32 -8.82
CA ALA A 116 14.90 1.80 -9.77
C ALA A 116 14.43 1.97 -11.23
N THR A 117 13.13 1.82 -11.47
CA THR A 117 12.52 1.96 -12.80
C THR A 117 11.82 3.30 -13.02
N ASN A 118 11.72 4.13 -11.98
CA ASN A 118 10.97 5.39 -11.98
C ASN A 118 9.51 5.21 -12.43
N THR A 119 8.87 4.11 -11.99
CA THR A 119 7.50 3.76 -12.34
C THR A 119 6.60 3.78 -11.11
N THR A 120 5.32 4.06 -11.32
CA THR A 120 4.31 4.07 -10.25
C THR A 120 3.01 3.46 -10.74
N VAL A 121 2.24 2.88 -9.83
CA VAL A 121 0.88 2.42 -10.07
C VAL A 121 -0.03 2.80 -8.91
N GLY A 122 -1.31 3.00 -9.20
CA GLY A 122 -2.38 3.04 -8.22
C GLY A 122 -3.15 1.73 -8.24
N ILE A 123 -3.58 1.25 -7.09
CA ILE A 123 -4.42 0.06 -7.00
C ILE A 123 -5.69 0.40 -6.24
N LYS A 124 -6.83 0.18 -6.87
CA LYS A 124 -8.11 0.12 -6.21
C LYS A 124 -8.28 -1.29 -5.68
N TYR A 125 -8.24 -1.42 -4.37
CA TYR A 125 -8.08 -2.69 -3.66
C TYR A 125 -9.32 -2.99 -2.85
N SER A 126 -9.83 -4.20 -2.99
CA SER A 126 -10.85 -4.76 -2.12
C SER A 126 -10.60 -6.25 -1.88
N SER A 127 -11.46 -6.87 -1.06
CA SER A 127 -11.39 -8.32 -0.82
C SER A 127 -11.58 -9.14 -2.09
N SER A 128 -12.37 -8.66 -3.06
CA SER A 128 -12.74 -9.38 -4.29
C SER A 128 -11.98 -8.91 -5.52
N ALA A 129 -11.45 -7.68 -5.53
CA ALA A 129 -10.79 -7.11 -6.70
C ALA A 129 -9.54 -6.32 -6.34
N ALA A 130 -8.55 -6.33 -7.25
CA ALA A 130 -7.40 -5.45 -7.24
C ALA A 130 -7.19 -4.90 -8.64
N VAL A 131 -7.72 -3.69 -8.89
CA VAL A 131 -7.63 -3.04 -10.21
C VAL A 131 -6.43 -2.12 -10.22
N VAL A 132 -5.49 -2.38 -11.12
CA VAL A 132 -4.23 -1.65 -11.25
C VAL A 132 -4.39 -0.53 -12.27
N TYR A 133 -4.00 0.68 -11.88
CA TYR A 133 -3.96 1.86 -12.73
C TYR A 133 -2.51 2.32 -12.91
N THR A 134 -2.13 2.54 -14.13
CA THR A 134 -0.86 3.20 -14.50
C THR A 134 -1.08 4.68 -14.73
N PRO A 135 -0.03 5.51 -14.81
CA PRO A 135 -0.17 6.92 -15.17
C PRO A 135 -0.90 7.18 -16.50
N THR A 136 -0.90 6.19 -17.40
CA THR A 136 -1.56 6.28 -18.71
C THR A 136 -2.99 5.74 -18.73
N THR A 137 -3.36 4.89 -17.76
CA THR A 137 -4.70 4.30 -17.68
C THR A 137 -5.60 4.97 -16.65
N LEU A 138 -5.02 5.76 -15.75
CA LEU A 138 -5.78 6.54 -14.79
C LEU A 138 -6.48 7.70 -15.54
N GLN A 139 -7.80 7.60 -15.68
CA GLN A 139 -8.60 8.62 -16.33
C GLN A 139 -9.19 9.57 -15.27
N PRO A 140 -9.32 10.88 -15.59
CA PRO A 140 -10.04 11.80 -14.72
C PRO A 140 -11.53 11.45 -14.69
N ASP A 141 -12.13 11.46 -13.49
CA ASP A 141 -13.55 11.15 -13.30
C ASP A 141 -14.48 12.26 -13.84
N TYR A 142 -13.98 13.48 -13.94
CA TYR A 142 -14.74 14.65 -14.37
C TYR A 142 -14.02 15.44 -15.46
N ALA A 143 -14.79 16.14 -16.29
CA ALA A 143 -14.25 16.94 -17.42
C ALA A 143 -13.31 18.07 -16.98
N TRP A 144 -13.44 18.56 -15.74
CA TRP A 144 -12.60 19.61 -15.16
C TRP A 144 -11.28 19.10 -14.59
N HIS A 145 -11.12 17.79 -14.41
CA HIS A 145 -9.83 17.23 -14.01
C HIS A 145 -8.78 17.45 -15.10
N PRO A 146 -7.57 17.89 -14.74
CA PRO A 146 -6.52 18.07 -15.73
C PRO A 146 -6.18 16.71 -16.36
N ARG A 147 -6.27 16.66 -17.69
CA ARG A 147 -5.79 15.51 -18.45
C ARG A 147 -4.29 15.64 -18.61
N LYS A 148 -3.56 14.56 -18.41
CA LYS A 148 -2.16 14.52 -18.81
C LYS A 148 -2.11 14.63 -20.35
N ALA A 149 -1.30 15.59 -20.82
CA ALA A 149 -0.94 15.70 -22.22
C ALA A 149 -0.07 14.51 -22.65
#